data_fafeb09e59b6766660ebddeb97ced498
#
_entry.id   fafeb09e59b6766660ebddeb97ced498
#
_cell.length_a   1.000
_cell.length_b   1.000
_cell.length_c   1.000
_cell.angle_alpha   90.00
_cell.angle_beta   90.00
_cell.angle_gamma   90.00
#
_symmetry.space_group_name_H-M   'P 1'
#
loop_
_entity.id
_entity.type
_entity.pdbx_description
1 polymer ?
#
loop_
_entity_poly.entity_id
_entity_poly.type
_entity_poly.pdbx_seq_one_letter_code
_entity_poly.pdbx_strand_id
1 'polypeptide(L)'
;MKRAITIIVLSLLCCNTSFGDNLIIMDGDTIKINGEKIRFAGIDAPESYYYGKKQVCYLDEIEVFCGKLSKEKLEEKIGTNPISCVKEEGKVSYDRFLGECFVNSESLSKFMVRSGYAFDWPKYSKKKYAVDEEYAKANKLGLWIMKFEYPWEWRKKIREKNK
;
A
#
# COMPACT_ATOMS: atom_id res chain seq x y z
N MET A 1 -0.69 14.35 -69.44
CA MET A 1 -1.55 13.54 -68.59
C MET A 1 -0.86 13.47 -67.22
N LYS A 2 -1.35 14.23 -66.21
CA LYS A 2 -0.82 14.26 -64.85
C LYS A 2 -1.64 13.32 -63.99
N ARG A 3 -1.05 12.23 -63.47
CA ARG A 3 -1.70 11.31 -62.55
C ARG A 3 -1.60 11.88 -61.14
N ALA A 4 -2.73 12.20 -60.54
CA ALA A 4 -2.82 12.55 -59.14
C ALA A 4 -2.76 11.26 -58.28
N ILE A 5 -1.78 11.18 -57.38
CA ILE A 5 -1.67 10.12 -56.40
C ILE A 5 -2.43 10.58 -55.15
N THR A 6 -3.57 9.96 -54.91
CA THR A 6 -4.35 10.19 -53.65
C THR A 6 -3.73 9.33 -52.56
N ILE A 7 -3.07 9.99 -51.58
CA ILE A 7 -2.59 9.33 -50.35
C ILE A 7 -3.74 9.24 -49.38
N ILE A 8 -4.26 8.03 -49.16
CA ILE A 8 -5.23 7.77 -48.08
C ILE A 8 -4.44 7.59 -46.79
N VAL A 9 -4.50 8.61 -45.93
CA VAL A 9 -3.97 8.52 -44.56
C VAL A 9 -5.00 7.79 -43.71
N LEU A 10 -4.74 6.49 -43.48
CA LEU A 10 -5.53 5.67 -42.55
C LEU A 10 -5.13 6.04 -41.12
N SER A 11 -5.86 6.95 -40.48
CA SER A 11 -5.68 7.25 -39.07
C SER A 11 -6.16 6.06 -38.24
N LEU A 12 -5.21 5.27 -37.70
CA LEU A 12 -5.50 4.30 -36.63
C LEU A 12 -5.92 5.11 -35.39
N LEU A 13 -7.22 5.19 -35.13
CA LEU A 13 -7.73 5.51 -33.81
C LEU A 13 -7.35 4.36 -32.87
N CYS A 14 -6.26 4.51 -32.15
CA CYS A 14 -5.97 3.70 -30.97
C CYS A 14 -7.03 4.05 -29.92
N CYS A 15 -8.11 3.28 -29.88
CA CYS A 15 -9.08 3.33 -28.79
C CYS A 15 -8.39 2.77 -27.54
N ASN A 16 -7.71 3.63 -26.77
CA ASN A 16 -7.28 3.29 -25.41
C ASN A 16 -8.52 3.14 -24.55
N THR A 17 -9.08 1.93 -24.51
CA THR A 17 -10.02 1.56 -23.46
C THR A 17 -9.23 1.48 -22.16
N SER A 18 -9.18 2.59 -21.43
CA SER A 18 -8.75 2.59 -20.04
C SER A 18 -9.84 1.83 -19.27
N PHE A 19 -9.64 0.53 -19.09
CA PHE A 19 -10.36 -0.23 -18.08
C PHE A 19 -9.86 0.30 -16.75
N GLY A 20 -10.64 1.12 -16.09
CA GLY A 20 -10.38 1.51 -14.71
C GLY A 20 -10.30 0.25 -13.86
N ASP A 21 -9.13 -0.04 -13.29
CA ASP A 21 -8.97 -1.14 -12.36
C ASP A 21 -9.96 -0.98 -11.21
N ASN A 22 -10.67 -2.06 -10.87
CA ASN A 22 -11.53 -2.08 -9.69
C ASN A 22 -10.64 -2.19 -8.45
N LEU A 23 -10.15 -1.03 -7.99
CA LEU A 23 -9.25 -0.88 -6.86
C LEU A 23 -10.04 -0.66 -5.57
N ILE A 24 -9.72 -1.45 -4.55
CA ILE A 24 -10.20 -1.26 -3.18
C ILE A 24 -8.97 -1.27 -2.26
N ILE A 25 -8.75 -0.19 -1.53
CA ILE A 25 -7.72 -0.13 -0.51
C ILE A 25 -8.32 -0.69 0.78
N MET A 26 -7.75 -1.78 1.27
CA MET A 26 -8.23 -2.47 2.48
C MET A 26 -7.59 -1.90 3.73
N ASP A 27 -6.25 -1.82 3.74
CA ASP A 27 -5.41 -1.29 4.80
C ASP A 27 -4.22 -0.54 4.21
N GLY A 28 -3.38 0.03 5.03
CA GLY A 28 -2.18 0.76 4.59
C GLY A 28 -1.10 -0.12 3.91
N ASP A 29 -1.29 -1.43 3.88
CA ASP A 29 -0.39 -2.39 3.25
C ASP A 29 -1.09 -3.46 2.41
N THR A 30 -2.38 -3.33 2.21
CA THR A 30 -3.19 -4.33 1.50
C THR A 30 -4.21 -3.67 0.58
N ILE A 31 -4.17 -4.04 -0.69
CA ILE A 31 -5.13 -3.58 -1.70
C ILE A 31 -5.82 -4.78 -2.36
N LYS A 32 -6.94 -4.51 -3.02
CA LYS A 32 -7.63 -5.47 -3.89
C LYS A 32 -7.77 -4.84 -5.27
N ILE A 33 -7.21 -5.48 -6.29
CA ILE A 33 -7.29 -5.04 -7.69
C ILE A 33 -7.97 -6.16 -8.50
N ASN A 34 -9.02 -5.83 -9.22
CA ASN A 34 -9.75 -6.77 -10.08
C ASN A 34 -10.14 -8.08 -9.36
N GLY A 35 -10.48 -7.99 -8.08
CA GLY A 35 -10.87 -9.12 -7.26
C GLY A 35 -9.72 -9.81 -6.52
N GLU A 36 -8.47 -9.62 -6.90
CA GLU A 36 -7.30 -10.20 -6.24
C GLU A 36 -6.78 -9.32 -5.11
N LYS A 37 -6.52 -9.93 -3.96
CA LYS A 37 -5.91 -9.23 -2.81
C LYS A 37 -4.39 -9.31 -2.90
N ILE A 38 -3.73 -8.17 -2.77
CA ILE A 38 -2.27 -8.06 -2.76
C ILE A 38 -1.85 -7.39 -1.46
N ARG A 39 -1.03 -8.09 -0.66
CA ARG A 39 -0.36 -7.53 0.50
C ARG A 39 1.04 -7.07 0.11
N PHE A 40 1.39 -5.87 0.48
CA PHE A 40 2.72 -5.34 0.22
C PHE A 40 3.78 -6.10 1.01
N ALA A 41 4.76 -6.64 0.29
CA ALA A 41 5.78 -7.51 0.86
C ALA A 41 6.76 -6.73 1.75
N GLY A 42 7.06 -7.30 2.91
CA GLY A 42 8.11 -6.79 3.80
C GLY A 42 7.74 -5.61 4.68
N ILE A 43 6.54 -5.05 4.55
CA ILE A 43 6.07 -3.98 5.44
C ILE A 43 4.87 -4.44 6.27
N ASP A 44 4.57 -3.66 7.32
CA ASP A 44 3.38 -3.86 8.15
C ASP A 44 2.77 -2.51 8.53
N ALA A 45 1.51 -2.32 8.19
CA ALA A 45 0.76 -1.11 8.53
C ALA A 45 -0.21 -1.39 9.69
N PRO A 46 -0.57 -0.37 10.49
CA PRO A 46 -1.61 -0.51 11.49
C PRO A 46 -2.93 -0.98 10.89
N GLU A 47 -3.63 -1.82 11.62
CA GLU A 47 -4.87 -2.44 11.19
C GLU A 47 -6.04 -1.45 11.22
N SER A 48 -6.73 -1.29 10.10
CA SER A 48 -8.01 -0.58 10.06
C SER A 48 -9.06 -1.35 10.83
N TYR A 49 -9.02 -2.69 10.75
CA TYR A 49 -9.94 -3.58 11.46
C TYR A 49 -9.39 -4.99 11.59
N TYR A 50 -9.34 -5.54 12.82
CA TYR A 50 -8.86 -6.88 13.10
C TYR A 50 -9.61 -7.50 14.29
N TYR A 51 -10.28 -8.65 14.12
CA TYR A 51 -11.11 -9.28 15.18
C TYR A 51 -12.07 -8.32 15.89
N GLY A 52 -12.79 -7.51 15.14
CA GLY A 52 -13.74 -6.55 15.69
C GLY A 52 -13.13 -5.28 16.32
N LYS A 53 -11.82 -5.09 16.21
CA LYS A 53 -11.12 -3.95 16.81
C LYS A 53 -10.36 -3.15 15.78
N LYS A 54 -10.27 -1.84 16.03
CA LYS A 54 -9.44 -0.90 15.29
C LYS A 54 -8.14 -0.71 16.05
N GLN A 55 -7.01 -0.63 15.33
CA GLN A 55 -5.76 -0.29 15.98
C GLN A 55 -5.71 1.22 16.25
N VAL A 56 -5.38 1.56 17.49
CA VAL A 56 -5.27 2.94 17.96
C VAL A 56 -3.84 3.31 18.32
N CYS A 57 -3.53 4.58 18.14
CA CYS A 57 -2.31 5.25 18.57
C CYS A 57 -2.71 6.45 19.43
N TYR A 58 -1.78 7.07 20.12
CA TYR A 58 -2.04 8.21 20.98
C TYR A 58 -1.15 9.39 20.62
N LEU A 59 -1.78 10.49 20.25
CA LEU A 59 -1.10 11.78 20.13
C LEU A 59 -1.36 12.53 21.44
N ASP A 60 -0.34 12.62 22.29
CA ASP A 60 -0.49 12.97 23.69
C ASP A 60 -1.52 12.05 24.37
N GLU A 61 -2.65 12.60 24.87
CA GLU A 61 -3.75 11.83 25.48
C GLU A 61 -4.91 11.56 24.50
N ILE A 62 -4.78 11.97 23.24
CA ILE A 62 -5.83 11.83 22.22
C ILE A 62 -5.70 10.49 21.50
N GLU A 63 -6.77 9.69 21.55
CA GLU A 63 -6.86 8.45 20.81
C GLU A 63 -7.09 8.71 19.32
N VAL A 64 -6.27 8.09 18.47
CA VAL A 64 -6.31 8.22 17.01
C VAL A 64 -6.38 6.84 16.38
N PHE A 65 -7.25 6.63 15.41
CA PHE A 65 -7.32 5.38 14.62
C PHE A 65 -6.19 5.33 13.60
N CYS A 66 -5.02 4.83 14.01
CA CYS A 66 -3.83 4.84 13.16
C CYS A 66 -3.92 3.91 11.94
N GLY A 67 -4.69 2.83 12.00
CA GLY A 67 -5.01 2.03 10.82
C GLY A 67 -5.76 2.82 9.75
N LYS A 68 -6.71 3.66 10.17
CA LYS A 68 -7.42 4.56 9.27
C LYS A 68 -6.48 5.58 8.63
N LEU A 69 -5.61 6.22 9.43
CA LEU A 69 -4.63 7.19 8.91
C LEU A 69 -3.68 6.56 7.88
N SER A 70 -3.23 5.33 8.16
CA SER A 70 -2.36 4.60 7.26
C SER A 70 -3.07 4.29 5.92
N LYS A 71 -4.31 3.83 5.99
CA LYS A 71 -5.15 3.59 4.80
C LYS A 71 -5.36 4.87 3.99
N GLU A 72 -5.77 5.97 4.64
CA GLU A 72 -6.00 7.26 3.98
C GLU A 72 -4.73 7.81 3.32
N LYS A 73 -3.55 7.57 3.92
CA LYS A 73 -2.26 7.94 3.32
C LYS A 73 -1.97 7.17 2.05
N LEU A 74 -2.31 5.89 2.01
CA LEU A 74 -2.20 5.08 0.80
C LEU A 74 -3.20 5.54 -0.27
N GLU A 75 -4.43 5.85 0.11
CA GLU A 75 -5.47 6.41 -0.78
C GLU A 75 -5.01 7.73 -1.41
N GLU A 76 -4.47 8.64 -0.60
CA GLU A 76 -3.89 9.91 -1.06
C GLU A 76 -2.76 9.69 -2.08
N LYS A 77 -1.84 8.76 -1.79
CA LYS A 77 -0.71 8.47 -2.67
C LYS A 77 -1.14 7.92 -4.01
N ILE A 78 -2.10 7.03 -4.01
CA ILE A 78 -2.60 6.41 -5.24
C ILE A 78 -3.45 7.42 -6.04
N GLY A 79 -4.38 8.09 -5.38
CA GLY A 79 -5.32 9.01 -6.04
C GLY A 79 -6.02 8.32 -7.21
N THR A 80 -5.95 8.92 -8.39
CA THR A 80 -6.50 8.39 -9.64
C THR A 80 -5.44 7.77 -10.56
N ASN A 81 -4.20 7.61 -10.06
CA ASN A 81 -3.12 7.08 -10.87
C ASN A 81 -3.23 5.56 -11.07
N PRO A 82 -2.79 5.05 -12.22
CA PRO A 82 -2.73 3.62 -12.45
C PRO A 82 -1.71 2.96 -11.52
N ILE A 83 -2.04 1.73 -11.09
CA ILE A 83 -1.18 0.91 -10.24
C ILE A 83 -0.65 -0.26 -11.06
N SER A 84 0.64 -0.55 -10.91
CA SER A 84 1.23 -1.79 -11.37
C SER A 84 1.77 -2.59 -10.19
N CYS A 85 1.55 -3.91 -10.18
CA CYS A 85 2.03 -4.77 -9.09
C CYS A 85 2.81 -5.95 -9.64
N VAL A 86 3.93 -6.27 -8.99
CA VAL A 86 4.73 -7.47 -9.23
C VAL A 86 4.48 -8.42 -8.07
N LYS A 87 3.83 -9.56 -8.34
CA LYS A 87 3.58 -10.60 -7.34
C LYS A 87 4.84 -11.43 -7.12
N GLU A 88 5.11 -11.80 -5.87
CA GLU A 88 6.16 -12.76 -5.54
C GLU A 88 5.68 -14.18 -5.83
N GLU A 89 6.39 -14.90 -6.70
CA GLU A 89 6.01 -16.25 -7.10
C GLU A 89 5.93 -17.22 -5.91
N GLY A 90 4.85 -18.00 -5.87
CA GLY A 90 4.62 -19.02 -4.84
C GLY A 90 4.42 -18.49 -3.42
N LYS A 91 4.42 -17.17 -3.23
CA LYS A 91 4.23 -16.58 -1.90
C LYS A 91 2.82 -16.02 -1.74
N VAL A 92 2.10 -16.62 -0.80
CA VAL A 92 0.77 -16.17 -0.37
C VAL A 92 0.75 -15.98 1.14
N SER A 93 -0.05 -15.05 1.59
CA SER A 93 -0.33 -14.81 3.02
C SER A 93 -1.83 -14.92 3.25
N TYR A 94 -2.26 -16.07 3.73
CA TYR A 94 -3.68 -16.46 3.77
C TYR A 94 -4.27 -16.49 2.35
N ASP A 95 -5.26 -15.64 2.06
CA ASP A 95 -5.93 -15.47 0.76
C ASP A 95 -5.39 -14.30 -0.07
N ARG A 96 -4.18 -13.81 0.24
CA ARG A 96 -3.55 -12.65 -0.40
C ARG A 96 -2.23 -13.04 -1.05
N PHE A 97 -1.98 -12.57 -2.25
CA PHE A 97 -0.64 -12.62 -2.85
C PHE A 97 0.28 -11.63 -2.13
N LEU A 98 1.55 -12.00 -1.97
CA LEU A 98 2.58 -11.03 -1.60
C LEU A 98 3.10 -10.37 -2.88
N GLY A 99 3.36 -9.07 -2.82
CA GLY A 99 3.88 -8.36 -3.98
C GLY A 99 4.35 -6.95 -3.65
N GLU A 100 4.98 -6.34 -4.63
CA GLU A 100 5.35 -4.93 -4.60
C GLU A 100 4.54 -4.17 -5.63
N CYS A 101 3.89 -3.09 -5.21
CA CYS A 101 3.05 -2.27 -6.06
C CYS A 101 3.66 -0.87 -6.25
N PHE A 102 3.38 -0.28 -7.40
CA PHE A 102 3.98 0.97 -7.84
C PHE A 102 2.92 1.91 -8.38
N VAL A 103 3.12 3.20 -8.10
CA VAL A 103 2.41 4.31 -8.72
C VAL A 103 3.46 5.28 -9.27
N ASN A 104 3.36 5.62 -10.55
CA ASN A 104 4.35 6.48 -11.22
C ASN A 104 5.81 6.00 -11.01
N SER A 105 6.02 4.68 -11.09
CA SER A 105 7.30 4.00 -10.87
C SER A 105 7.86 4.09 -9.43
N GLU A 106 7.13 4.67 -8.49
CA GLU A 106 7.51 4.71 -7.08
C GLU A 106 6.87 3.54 -6.32
N SER A 107 7.68 2.82 -5.54
CA SER A 107 7.22 1.72 -4.68
C SER A 107 6.30 2.23 -3.59
N LEU A 108 5.09 1.67 -3.51
CA LEU A 108 4.13 1.98 -2.46
C LEU A 108 4.62 1.51 -1.09
N SER A 109 5.28 0.35 -1.01
CA SER A 109 5.90 -0.13 0.23
C SER A 109 6.91 0.88 0.77
N LYS A 110 7.85 1.32 -0.08
CA LYS A 110 8.86 2.31 0.29
C LYS A 110 8.23 3.63 0.70
N PHE A 111 7.26 4.13 -0.07
CA PHE A 111 6.54 5.37 0.24
C PHE A 111 5.87 5.31 1.61
N MET A 112 5.15 4.23 1.92
CA MET A 112 4.42 4.07 3.17
C MET A 112 5.35 4.02 4.39
N VAL A 113 6.49 3.33 4.29
CA VAL A 113 7.50 3.30 5.35
C VAL A 113 8.18 4.66 5.49
N ARG A 114 8.63 5.26 4.39
CA ARG A 114 9.34 6.53 4.41
C ARG A 114 8.48 7.71 4.89
N SER A 115 7.18 7.67 4.64
CA SER A 115 6.22 8.66 5.15
C SER A 115 5.76 8.38 6.59
N GLY A 116 6.16 7.26 7.19
CA GLY A 116 5.87 6.91 8.57
C GLY A 116 4.48 6.34 8.82
N TYR A 117 3.79 5.81 7.78
CA TYR A 117 2.46 5.20 7.91
C TYR A 117 2.46 3.67 7.82
N ALA A 118 3.62 3.07 7.59
CA ALA A 118 3.88 1.64 7.75
C ALA A 118 5.28 1.45 8.34
N PHE A 119 5.58 0.22 8.75
CA PHE A 119 6.84 -0.15 9.38
C PHE A 119 7.56 -1.19 8.53
N ASP A 120 8.89 -1.10 8.46
CA ASP A 120 9.71 -2.20 7.97
C ASP A 120 9.48 -3.42 8.87
N TRP A 121 9.12 -4.56 8.29
CA TRP A 121 8.97 -5.79 9.08
C TRP A 121 10.21 -6.68 8.89
N PRO A 122 11.26 -6.56 9.70
CA PRO A 122 12.57 -7.14 9.44
C PRO A 122 12.57 -8.66 9.20
N LYS A 123 11.62 -9.36 9.82
CA LYS A 123 11.42 -10.81 9.64
C LYS A 123 11.13 -11.18 8.18
N TYR A 124 10.44 -10.31 7.44
CA TYR A 124 10.01 -10.57 6.07
C TYR A 124 10.73 -9.69 5.05
N SER A 125 11.03 -8.45 5.39
CA SER A 125 11.74 -7.50 4.53
C SER A 125 13.23 -7.80 4.40
N LYS A 126 13.82 -8.49 5.38
CA LYS A 126 15.29 -8.60 5.57
C LYS A 126 15.93 -7.20 5.63
N LYS A 127 15.24 -6.25 6.27
CA LYS A 127 15.67 -4.84 6.44
C LYS A 127 15.70 -4.04 5.12
N LYS A 128 14.95 -4.44 4.12
CA LYS A 128 14.87 -3.75 2.82
C LYS A 128 14.49 -2.28 2.96
N TYR A 129 13.61 -1.96 3.92
CA TYR A 129 13.09 -0.61 4.13
C TYR A 129 13.64 0.08 5.38
N ALA A 130 14.65 -0.50 6.04
CA ALA A 130 15.18 0.02 7.30
C ALA A 130 15.68 1.48 7.21
N VAL A 131 16.31 1.85 6.10
CA VAL A 131 16.80 3.25 5.89
C VAL A 131 15.61 4.22 5.74
N ASP A 132 14.53 3.80 5.09
CA ASP A 132 13.33 4.61 4.92
C ASP A 132 12.57 4.76 6.26
N GLU A 133 12.55 3.72 7.09
CA GLU A 133 11.98 3.77 8.44
C GLU A 133 12.78 4.71 9.35
N GLU A 134 14.12 4.59 9.38
CA GLU A 134 14.97 5.49 10.15
C GLU A 134 14.82 6.95 9.70
N TYR A 135 14.64 7.19 8.40
CA TYR A 135 14.32 8.54 7.89
C TYR A 135 12.99 9.05 8.47
N ALA A 136 11.93 8.25 8.41
CA ALA A 136 10.62 8.64 8.95
C ALA A 136 10.69 8.92 10.46
N LYS A 137 11.39 8.08 11.21
CA LYS A 137 11.59 8.21 12.64
C LYS A 137 12.38 9.45 13.01
N ALA A 138 13.53 9.70 12.36
CA ALA A 138 14.37 10.86 12.61
C ALA A 138 13.66 12.19 12.33
N ASN A 139 12.79 12.21 11.32
CA ASN A 139 12.00 13.39 10.94
C ASN A 139 10.62 13.44 11.60
N LYS A 140 10.28 12.51 12.50
CA LYS A 140 9.01 12.43 13.20
C LYS A 140 7.82 12.46 12.23
N LEU A 141 7.86 11.67 11.15
CA LEU A 141 6.82 11.63 10.13
C LEU A 141 5.70 10.65 10.49
N GLY A 142 4.49 10.97 10.07
CA GLY A 142 3.33 10.10 10.21
C GLY A 142 3.10 9.65 11.66
N LEU A 143 3.12 8.35 11.89
CA LEU A 143 2.87 7.76 13.21
C LEU A 143 4.01 7.95 14.21
N TRP A 144 5.20 8.35 13.77
CA TRP A 144 6.38 8.52 14.63
C TRP A 144 6.28 9.70 15.64
N ILE A 145 5.26 10.56 15.51
CA ILE A 145 4.94 11.58 16.53
C ILE A 145 4.01 11.06 17.63
N MET A 146 3.51 9.83 17.51
CA MET A 146 2.51 9.24 18.38
C MET A 146 3.11 8.12 19.23
N LYS A 147 2.45 7.79 20.34
CA LYS A 147 2.68 6.51 21.00
C LYS A 147 1.88 5.45 20.23
N PHE A 148 2.56 4.41 19.77
CA PHE A 148 1.93 3.32 19.04
C PHE A 148 2.48 1.98 19.51
N GLU A 149 1.78 0.93 19.14
CA GLU A 149 2.26 -0.45 19.20
C GLU A 149 2.48 -0.95 17.79
N TYR A 150 3.56 -1.66 17.54
CA TYR A 150 3.79 -2.25 16.22
C TYR A 150 2.63 -3.18 15.81
N PRO A 151 2.17 -3.17 14.56
CA PRO A 151 0.98 -3.91 14.14
C PRO A 151 1.06 -5.41 14.43
N TRP A 152 2.22 -6.04 14.24
CA TRP A 152 2.43 -7.46 14.54
C TRP A 152 2.34 -7.79 16.04
N GLU A 153 2.76 -6.89 16.93
CA GLU A 153 2.65 -7.05 18.38
C GLU A 153 1.19 -6.85 18.82
N TRP A 154 0.56 -5.81 18.31
CA TRP A 154 -0.85 -5.54 18.56
C TRP A 154 -1.75 -6.71 18.14
N ARG A 155 -1.57 -7.24 16.91
CA ARG A 155 -2.30 -8.44 16.46
C ARG A 155 -2.04 -9.66 17.34
N LYS A 156 -0.81 -9.85 17.81
CA LYS A 156 -0.48 -10.94 18.74
C LYS A 156 -1.32 -10.84 20.02
N LYS A 157 -1.36 -9.67 20.66
CA LYS A 157 -2.17 -9.43 21.88
C LYS A 157 -3.67 -9.67 21.64
N ILE A 158 -4.19 -9.21 20.49
CA ILE A 158 -5.60 -9.44 20.15
C ILE A 158 -5.92 -10.93 19.99
N ARG A 159 -5.06 -11.69 19.33
CA ARG A 159 -5.25 -13.16 19.21
C ARG A 159 -5.19 -13.87 20.55
N GLU A 160 -4.30 -13.48 21.44
CA GLU A 160 -4.17 -14.08 22.79
C GLU A 160 -5.41 -13.81 23.65
N LYS A 161 -6.05 -12.66 23.49
CA LYS A 161 -7.31 -12.31 24.21
C LYS A 161 -8.55 -13.01 23.64
N ASN A 162 -8.48 -13.54 22.43
CA ASN A 162 -9.61 -14.20 21.76
C ASN A 162 -9.46 -15.75 21.71
N LYS A 163 -8.48 -16.31 22.43
CA LYS A 163 -8.33 -17.76 22.69
C LYS A 163 -9.03 -18.15 23.98
#